data_6ce1ac23776a2b5255466ed2e87ffdcd
#
_entry.id   6ce1ac23776a2b5255466ed2e87ffdcd
#
_cell.length_a   1.000
_cell.length_b   1.000
_cell.length_c   1.000
_cell.angle_alpha   90.00
_cell.angle_beta   90.00
_cell.angle_gamma   90.00
#
_symmetry.space_group_name_H-M   'P 1'
#
loop_
_entity.id
_entity.type
_entity.pdbx_description
1 polymer ?
#
loop_
_entity_poly.entity_id
_entity_poly.type
_entity_poly.pdbx_seq_one_letter_code
_entity_poly.pdbx_strand_id
1 'polypeptide(L)'
;SYDTPDRFVQKLTEYMDNTGYQKQNLALTRTTVCPAVLVETGYMSNPKEYQYLIKAENQKAMAEKIGNGIEKYFENILNQAENTLPFIDVSVDDWYYNAVKKVYENELFSGTTKRKFAPKSYITRGMLMEVLYRKEGMPSVEGKSKFEDVDPSAYFSNAVAWAEENDIVNGVTDGLFAPYEPMTREQVATVLYKYAKYKNDDVTAQGDLSSFADINYISSWAEESLKWAVGSKIFVGNDGKLSPKAYITRAEMATVICSFYNI
;
A
#
# COMPACT_ATOMS: atom_id res chain seq x y z
N SER A 1 -9.22 9.24 10.68
CA SER A 1 -10.40 10.12 10.72
C SER A 1 -11.50 9.36 11.44
N TYR A 2 -12.06 9.97 12.46
CA TYR A 2 -13.24 9.38 13.12
C TYR A 2 -14.37 9.34 12.11
N ASP A 3 -15.15 8.23 12.09
CA ASP A 3 -16.38 8.14 11.31
C ASP A 3 -17.25 9.36 11.60
N THR A 4 -17.87 9.93 10.57
CA THR A 4 -18.87 10.98 10.80
C THR A 4 -20.05 10.36 11.58
N PRO A 5 -20.78 11.15 12.40
CA PRO A 5 -21.94 10.65 13.13
C PRO A 5 -22.95 9.91 12.23
N ASP A 6 -23.12 10.39 10.99
CA ASP A 6 -24.03 9.76 10.02
C ASP A 6 -23.59 8.35 9.62
N ARG A 7 -22.28 8.15 9.39
CA ARG A 7 -21.73 6.85 9.02
C ARG A 7 -21.80 5.85 10.18
N PHE A 8 -21.63 6.32 11.41
CA PHE A 8 -21.82 5.50 12.60
C PHE A 8 -23.25 4.98 12.72
N VAL A 9 -24.24 5.86 12.60
CA VAL A 9 -25.67 5.49 12.71
C VAL A 9 -26.06 4.51 11.59
N GLN A 10 -25.63 4.76 10.36
CA GLN A 10 -25.90 3.86 9.24
C GLN A 10 -25.34 2.46 9.49
N LYS A 11 -24.09 2.36 9.89
CA LYS A 11 -23.45 1.07 10.20
C LYS A 11 -24.12 0.35 11.37
N LEU A 12 -24.44 1.07 12.43
CA LEU A 12 -25.14 0.49 13.59
C LEU A 12 -26.51 -0.06 13.19
N THR A 13 -27.24 0.65 12.33
CA THR A 13 -28.54 0.22 11.80
C THR A 13 -28.42 -1.06 10.98
N GLU A 14 -27.39 -1.18 10.14
CA GLU A 14 -27.09 -2.39 9.36
C GLU A 14 -26.82 -3.60 10.29
N TYR A 15 -26.04 -3.39 11.36
CA TYR A 15 -25.71 -4.47 12.31
C TYR A 15 -26.90 -4.89 13.18
N MET A 16 -27.85 -4.01 13.41
CA MET A 16 -29.04 -4.29 14.22
C MET A 16 -30.19 -4.91 13.42
N ASP A 17 -30.00 -5.18 12.12
CA ASP A 17 -31.05 -5.68 11.23
C ASP A 17 -32.29 -4.76 11.20
N ASN A 18 -32.05 -3.46 11.26
CA ASN A 18 -33.09 -2.43 11.27
C ASN A 18 -32.97 -1.60 9.97
N THR A 19 -34.07 -1.32 9.33
CA THR A 19 -34.13 -0.69 8.02
C THR A 19 -34.34 0.82 8.04
N GLY A 20 -34.43 1.44 9.21
CA GLY A 20 -34.74 2.87 9.29
C GLY A 20 -33.98 3.59 10.41
N TYR A 21 -33.42 4.71 10.09
CA TYR A 21 -32.96 5.71 11.06
C TYR A 21 -33.33 7.10 10.59
N GLN A 22 -33.47 8.02 11.51
CA GLN A 22 -33.69 9.42 11.23
C GLN A 22 -32.55 10.25 11.76
N LYS A 23 -32.03 11.14 10.91
CA LYS A 23 -31.02 12.11 11.32
C LYS A 23 -31.71 13.23 12.09
N GLN A 24 -31.48 13.31 13.40
CA GLN A 24 -32.03 14.35 14.26
C GLN A 24 -30.90 15.10 14.97
N ASN A 25 -31.05 16.42 15.05
CA ASN A 25 -30.12 17.30 15.76
C ASN A 25 -30.47 17.35 17.26
N LEU A 26 -30.30 16.23 17.95
CA LEU A 26 -30.57 16.14 19.38
C LEU A 26 -29.37 16.67 20.18
N ALA A 27 -29.61 17.33 21.30
CA ALA A 27 -28.56 17.84 22.17
C ALA A 27 -27.63 16.71 22.63
N LEU A 28 -28.19 15.55 22.97
CA LEU A 28 -27.44 14.37 23.44
C LEU A 28 -26.45 13.85 22.40
N THR A 29 -26.80 13.83 21.12
CA THR A 29 -25.93 13.33 20.03
C THR A 29 -25.04 14.42 19.44
N ARG A 30 -25.40 15.69 19.60
CA ARG A 30 -24.67 16.85 19.05
C ARG A 30 -23.47 17.27 19.90
N THR A 31 -23.56 17.15 21.22
CA THR A 31 -22.58 17.69 22.18
C THR A 31 -21.52 16.67 22.60
N THR A 32 -21.66 15.42 22.19
CA THR A 32 -20.69 14.36 22.50
C THR A 32 -19.47 14.44 21.58
N VAL A 33 -18.29 14.17 22.11
CA VAL A 33 -17.03 14.06 21.36
C VAL A 33 -16.79 12.65 20.80
N CYS A 34 -17.62 11.69 21.16
CA CYS A 34 -17.61 10.31 20.68
C CYS A 34 -18.87 10.03 19.83
N PRO A 35 -18.85 9.00 18.99
CA PRO A 35 -20.04 8.54 18.28
C PRO A 35 -21.21 8.29 19.26
N ALA A 36 -22.36 8.84 18.95
CA ALA A 36 -23.54 8.71 19.79
C ALA A 36 -24.79 8.43 18.95
N VAL A 37 -25.65 7.56 19.46
CA VAL A 37 -26.93 7.20 18.85
C VAL A 37 -28.00 7.10 19.93
N LEU A 38 -29.21 7.55 19.60
CA LEU A 38 -30.40 7.33 20.41
C LEU A 38 -31.18 6.17 19.78
N VAL A 39 -31.44 5.14 20.58
CA VAL A 39 -32.24 3.98 20.16
C VAL A 39 -33.62 4.08 20.82
N GLU A 40 -34.66 4.28 20.01
CA GLU A 40 -36.05 4.27 20.45
C GLU A 40 -36.65 2.88 20.17
N THR A 41 -36.98 2.14 21.19
CA THR A 41 -37.42 0.74 21.10
C THR A 41 -38.91 0.57 20.85
N GLY A 42 -39.71 1.66 20.89
CA GLY A 42 -41.14 1.68 20.63
C GLY A 42 -41.88 2.75 21.43
N TYR A 43 -43.16 2.91 21.15
CA TYR A 43 -44.00 3.93 21.76
C TYR A 43 -44.95 3.33 22.80
N MET A 44 -44.88 3.81 24.03
CA MET A 44 -45.77 3.36 25.12
C MET A 44 -47.23 3.74 24.87
N SER A 45 -47.50 4.75 24.04
CA SER A 45 -48.85 5.14 23.61
C SER A 45 -49.50 4.17 22.60
N ASN A 46 -48.71 3.30 21.98
CA ASN A 46 -49.21 2.25 21.11
C ASN A 46 -49.53 0.99 21.93
N PRO A 47 -50.78 0.56 22.05
CA PRO A 47 -51.14 -0.58 22.91
C PRO A 47 -50.44 -1.89 22.53
N LYS A 48 -50.17 -2.14 21.26
CA LYS A 48 -49.46 -3.35 20.82
C LYS A 48 -47.96 -3.31 21.18
N GLU A 49 -47.32 -2.17 20.98
CA GLU A 49 -45.93 -1.97 21.35
C GLU A 49 -45.73 -1.98 22.84
N TYR A 50 -46.66 -1.34 23.60
CA TYR A 50 -46.65 -1.37 25.04
C TYR A 50 -46.70 -2.81 25.59
N GLN A 51 -47.63 -3.66 25.08
CA GLN A 51 -47.74 -5.06 25.50
C GLN A 51 -46.48 -5.88 25.14
N TYR A 52 -45.75 -5.47 24.13
CA TYR A 52 -44.45 -6.07 23.79
C TYR A 52 -43.35 -5.58 24.73
N LEU A 53 -43.28 -4.27 24.96
CA LEU A 53 -42.19 -3.62 25.71
C LEU A 53 -42.22 -3.97 27.22
N ILE A 54 -43.40 -4.26 27.81
CA ILE A 54 -43.52 -4.60 29.25
C ILE A 54 -43.03 -6.03 29.57
N LYS A 55 -42.81 -6.88 28.58
CA LYS A 55 -42.36 -8.26 28.79
C LYS A 55 -40.88 -8.32 28.98
N ALA A 56 -40.41 -8.90 30.10
CA ALA A 56 -39.00 -9.00 30.44
C ALA A 56 -38.18 -9.74 29.37
N GLU A 57 -38.77 -10.77 28.76
CA GLU A 57 -38.14 -11.53 27.64
C GLU A 57 -37.85 -10.66 26.41
N ASN A 58 -38.80 -9.76 26.06
CA ASN A 58 -38.64 -8.87 24.92
C ASN A 58 -37.63 -7.75 25.22
N GLN A 59 -37.63 -7.24 26.45
CA GLN A 59 -36.62 -6.26 26.90
C GLN A 59 -35.21 -6.85 26.82
N LYS A 60 -35.05 -8.10 27.27
CA LYS A 60 -33.77 -8.82 27.17
C LYS A 60 -33.35 -9.00 25.72
N ALA A 61 -34.24 -9.47 24.86
CA ALA A 61 -33.95 -9.67 23.44
C ALA A 61 -33.58 -8.36 22.72
N MET A 62 -34.23 -7.24 23.05
CA MET A 62 -33.86 -5.92 22.52
C MET A 62 -32.46 -5.47 23.01
N ALA A 63 -32.21 -5.61 24.32
CA ALA A 63 -30.92 -5.27 24.89
C ALA A 63 -29.78 -6.09 24.27
N GLU A 64 -29.98 -7.39 24.06
CA GLU A 64 -29.00 -8.26 23.36
C GLU A 64 -28.75 -7.82 21.92
N LYS A 65 -29.80 -7.47 21.17
CA LYS A 65 -29.65 -6.96 19.80
C LYS A 65 -28.85 -5.64 19.74
N ILE A 66 -29.13 -4.72 20.65
CA ILE A 66 -28.44 -3.44 20.78
C ILE A 66 -26.95 -3.70 21.12
N GLY A 67 -26.70 -4.55 22.14
CA GLY A 67 -25.35 -4.93 22.55
C GLY A 67 -24.55 -5.54 21.41
N ASN A 68 -25.11 -6.54 20.72
CA ASN A 68 -24.47 -7.19 19.58
C ASN A 68 -24.18 -6.20 18.42
N GLY A 69 -25.08 -5.23 18.19
CA GLY A 69 -24.86 -4.18 17.18
C GLY A 69 -23.68 -3.28 17.53
N ILE A 70 -23.56 -2.91 18.81
CA ILE A 70 -22.44 -2.11 19.32
C ILE A 70 -21.12 -2.90 19.23
N GLU A 71 -21.12 -4.16 19.68
CA GLU A 71 -19.94 -5.03 19.60
C GLU A 71 -19.43 -5.17 18.17
N LYS A 72 -20.31 -5.52 17.22
CA LYS A 72 -19.96 -5.63 15.80
C LYS A 72 -19.42 -4.33 15.21
N TYR A 73 -19.96 -3.20 15.63
CA TYR A 73 -19.45 -1.89 15.18
C TYR A 73 -18.01 -1.68 15.65
N PHE A 74 -17.72 -1.94 16.93
CA PHE A 74 -16.36 -1.77 17.47
C PHE A 74 -15.39 -2.82 16.96
N GLU A 75 -15.80 -4.07 16.79
CA GLU A 75 -15.00 -5.12 16.14
C GLU A 75 -14.59 -4.70 14.72
N ASN A 76 -15.53 -4.13 13.95
CA ASN A 76 -15.24 -3.67 12.61
C ASN A 76 -14.27 -2.47 12.60
N ILE A 77 -14.41 -1.53 13.55
CA ILE A 77 -13.45 -0.42 13.72
C ILE A 77 -12.06 -0.94 14.10
N LEU A 78 -11.98 -1.87 15.05
CA LEU A 78 -10.71 -2.46 15.48
C LEU A 78 -10.04 -3.21 14.33
N ASN A 79 -10.78 -4.04 13.59
CA ASN A 79 -10.29 -4.74 12.42
C ASN A 79 -9.84 -3.78 11.30
N GLN A 80 -10.53 -2.64 11.12
CA GLN A 80 -10.09 -1.60 10.20
C GLN A 80 -8.83 -0.90 10.70
N ALA A 81 -8.70 -0.65 12.01
CA ALA A 81 -7.53 -0.01 12.60
C ALA A 81 -6.29 -0.92 12.54
N GLU A 82 -6.45 -2.22 12.76
CA GLU A 82 -5.37 -3.21 12.61
C GLU A 82 -4.92 -3.39 11.14
N ASN A 83 -5.82 -3.12 10.19
CA ASN A 83 -5.55 -3.23 8.76
C ASN A 83 -5.17 -1.91 8.08
N THR A 84 -5.10 -0.79 8.80
CA THR A 84 -4.76 0.49 8.19
C THR A 84 -3.25 0.73 8.19
N LEU A 85 -2.75 1.22 7.07
CA LEU A 85 -1.40 1.74 6.98
C LEU A 85 -1.21 2.94 7.94
N PRO A 86 -0.03 3.14 8.52
CA PRO A 86 0.23 4.30 9.39
C PRO A 86 0.33 5.63 8.61
N PHE A 87 0.17 5.59 7.29
CA PHE A 87 0.41 6.70 6.39
C PHE A 87 -0.86 7.51 6.12
N ILE A 88 -0.83 8.80 6.45
CA ILE A 88 -1.97 9.72 6.24
C ILE A 88 -2.15 10.16 4.78
N ASP A 89 -1.17 9.90 3.94
CA ASP A 89 -1.12 10.24 2.52
C ASP A 89 -1.38 9.03 1.60
N VAL A 90 -1.92 7.95 2.16
CA VAL A 90 -2.37 6.75 1.43
C VAL A 90 -3.78 6.43 1.88
N SER A 91 -4.76 6.58 0.98
CA SER A 91 -6.17 6.25 1.21
C SER A 91 -6.46 4.81 0.82
N VAL A 92 -7.44 4.18 1.49
CA VAL A 92 -7.95 2.85 1.10
C VAL A 92 -8.53 2.82 -0.32
N ASP A 93 -8.96 3.97 -0.84
CA ASP A 93 -9.51 4.13 -2.17
C ASP A 93 -8.44 4.38 -3.25
N ASP A 94 -7.18 4.55 -2.86
CA ASP A 94 -6.07 4.71 -3.80
C ASP A 94 -5.78 3.40 -4.54
N TRP A 95 -5.60 3.46 -5.87
CA TRP A 95 -5.32 2.29 -6.70
C TRP A 95 -4.08 1.50 -6.26
N TYR A 96 -3.15 2.16 -5.58
CA TYR A 96 -1.91 1.58 -5.07
C TYR A 96 -2.00 1.12 -3.61
N TYR A 97 -3.15 1.31 -2.92
CA TYR A 97 -3.28 1.00 -1.49
C TYR A 97 -2.80 -0.41 -1.14
N ASN A 98 -3.32 -1.42 -1.85
CA ASN A 98 -2.99 -2.81 -1.58
C ASN A 98 -1.52 -3.12 -1.83
N ALA A 99 -0.91 -2.51 -2.86
CA ALA A 99 0.51 -2.68 -3.13
C ALA A 99 1.38 -2.04 -2.03
N VAL A 100 1.04 -0.81 -1.61
CA VAL A 100 1.74 -0.13 -0.51
C VAL A 100 1.61 -0.92 0.79
N LYS A 101 0.42 -1.47 1.08
CA LYS A 101 0.19 -2.32 2.26
C LYS A 101 1.10 -3.54 2.24
N LYS A 102 1.10 -4.28 1.14
CA LYS A 102 1.91 -5.50 0.99
C LYS A 102 3.42 -5.23 1.14
N VAL A 103 3.96 -4.21 0.48
CA VAL A 103 5.39 -3.90 0.60
C VAL A 103 5.76 -3.35 1.97
N TYR A 104 4.83 -2.71 2.70
CA TYR A 104 5.03 -2.26 4.07
C TYR A 104 5.00 -3.43 5.05
N GLU A 105 3.98 -4.30 4.98
CA GLU A 105 3.83 -5.49 5.85
C GLU A 105 4.97 -6.51 5.67
N ASN A 106 5.56 -6.56 4.48
CA ASN A 106 6.75 -7.37 4.20
C ASN A 106 8.07 -6.64 4.50
N GLU A 107 8.02 -5.48 5.15
CA GLU A 107 9.18 -4.66 5.55
C GLU A 107 10.10 -4.23 4.39
N LEU A 108 9.63 -4.33 3.14
CA LEU A 108 10.38 -3.94 1.94
C LEU A 108 10.43 -2.42 1.79
N PHE A 109 9.31 -1.75 2.03
CA PHE A 109 9.21 -0.30 2.02
C PHE A 109 8.87 0.25 3.40
N SER A 110 9.60 1.28 3.81
CA SER A 110 9.24 2.16 4.92
C SER A 110 8.57 3.43 4.40
N GLY A 111 7.88 4.15 5.29
CA GLY A 111 7.51 5.53 5.00
C GLY A 111 8.72 6.45 4.89
N THR A 112 8.57 7.59 4.22
CA THR A 112 9.56 8.67 4.26
C THR A 112 9.61 9.34 5.63
N THR A 113 8.50 9.20 6.36
CA THR A 113 8.38 9.51 7.80
C THR A 113 7.48 8.46 8.46
N LYS A 114 7.36 8.49 9.80
CA LYS A 114 6.44 7.58 10.53
C LYS A 114 4.98 7.65 10.04
N ARG A 115 4.57 8.77 9.42
CA ARG A 115 3.17 9.02 9.01
C ARG A 115 2.99 9.32 7.53
N LYS A 116 4.05 9.28 6.70
CA LYS A 116 3.97 9.56 5.26
C LYS A 116 4.71 8.50 4.47
N PHE A 117 4.05 7.96 3.45
CA PHE A 117 4.64 7.08 2.46
C PHE A 117 5.27 7.84 1.30
N ALA A 118 4.74 9.02 0.98
CA ALA A 118 5.06 9.85 -0.18
C ALA A 118 4.82 9.12 -1.54
N PRO A 119 3.59 8.64 -1.83
CA PRO A 119 3.32 7.78 -2.98
C PRO A 119 3.64 8.43 -4.33
N LYS A 120 3.55 9.76 -4.42
CA LYS A 120 3.79 10.54 -5.66
C LYS A 120 5.26 10.95 -5.83
N SER A 121 6.12 10.75 -4.82
CA SER A 121 7.56 11.00 -4.96
C SER A 121 8.20 9.90 -5.80
N TYR A 122 9.26 10.23 -6.52
CA TYR A 122 10.00 9.25 -7.31
C TYR A 122 10.86 8.34 -6.44
N ILE A 123 11.03 7.11 -6.88
CA ILE A 123 11.99 6.18 -6.29
C ILE A 123 13.40 6.60 -6.72
N THR A 124 14.33 6.66 -5.79
CA THR A 124 15.73 6.92 -6.10
C THR A 124 16.53 5.62 -6.25
N ARG A 125 17.72 5.70 -6.84
CA ARG A 125 18.59 4.54 -7.04
C ARG A 125 18.97 3.89 -5.71
N GLY A 126 19.35 4.70 -4.70
CA GLY A 126 19.63 4.19 -3.35
C GLY A 126 18.43 3.52 -2.68
N MET A 127 17.22 4.07 -2.87
CA MET A 127 15.99 3.47 -2.33
C MET A 127 15.73 2.08 -2.92
N LEU A 128 15.92 1.89 -4.23
CA LEU A 128 15.70 0.58 -4.84
C LEU A 128 16.72 -0.45 -4.32
N MET A 129 17.98 -0.07 -4.16
CA MET A 129 18.98 -0.98 -3.57
C MET A 129 18.58 -1.41 -2.17
N GLU A 130 18.13 -0.48 -1.33
CA GLU A 130 17.67 -0.77 0.02
C GLU A 130 16.49 -1.76 0.04
N VAL A 131 15.54 -1.64 -0.89
CA VAL A 131 14.41 -2.58 -1.02
C VAL A 131 14.89 -3.99 -1.33
N LEU A 132 15.79 -4.15 -2.30
CA LEU A 132 16.33 -5.46 -2.68
C LEU A 132 17.18 -6.06 -1.56
N TYR A 133 18.01 -5.24 -0.91
CA TYR A 133 18.86 -5.63 0.20
C TYR A 133 18.05 -6.13 1.42
N ARG A 134 16.96 -5.43 1.77
CA ARG A 134 16.02 -5.89 2.81
C ARG A 134 15.38 -7.22 2.45
N LYS A 135 15.01 -7.41 1.19
CA LYS A 135 14.43 -8.66 0.72
C LYS A 135 15.38 -9.84 0.91
N GLU A 136 16.69 -9.61 0.79
CA GLU A 136 17.74 -10.61 1.05
C GLU A 136 18.08 -10.77 2.54
N GLY A 137 17.35 -10.10 3.44
CA GLY A 137 17.61 -10.17 4.88
C GLY A 137 18.85 -9.37 5.31
N MET A 138 19.25 -8.38 4.52
CA MET A 138 20.39 -7.50 4.81
C MET A 138 21.68 -8.28 5.10
N PRO A 139 22.19 -9.04 4.12
CA PRO A 139 23.42 -9.84 4.31
C PRO A 139 24.61 -8.95 4.71
N SER A 140 25.58 -9.53 5.43
CA SER A 140 26.79 -8.79 5.78
C SER A 140 27.57 -8.39 4.52
N VAL A 141 28.09 -7.19 4.51
CA VAL A 141 28.89 -6.62 3.41
C VAL A 141 30.32 -6.44 3.90
N GLU A 142 31.30 -6.90 3.11
CA GLU A 142 32.71 -6.72 3.41
C GLU A 142 33.21 -5.43 2.76
N GLY A 143 33.21 -4.34 3.53
CA GLY A 143 33.78 -3.09 3.05
C GLY A 143 32.73 -2.01 2.72
N LYS A 144 33.19 -1.02 1.96
CA LYS A 144 32.39 0.11 1.50
C LYS A 144 32.20 0.02 -0.01
N SER A 145 31.13 0.61 -0.52
CA SER A 145 31.00 0.80 -1.97
C SER A 145 32.20 1.56 -2.54
N LYS A 146 32.58 1.20 -3.76
CA LYS A 146 33.64 1.89 -4.52
C LYS A 146 33.20 3.22 -5.09
N PHE A 147 31.89 3.50 -5.06
CA PHE A 147 31.33 4.75 -5.56
C PHE A 147 31.61 5.92 -4.59
N GLU A 148 32.28 6.96 -5.09
CA GLU A 148 32.72 8.11 -4.30
C GLU A 148 31.57 8.95 -3.74
N ASP A 149 30.41 8.92 -4.41
CA ASP A 149 29.20 9.67 -4.05
C ASP A 149 28.24 8.90 -3.12
N VAL A 150 28.67 7.73 -2.63
CA VAL A 150 27.91 6.95 -1.63
C VAL A 150 28.50 7.20 -0.24
N ASP A 151 27.83 8.08 0.52
CA ASP A 151 28.22 8.36 1.90
C ASP A 151 28.09 7.06 2.73
N PRO A 152 29.18 6.60 3.39
CA PRO A 152 29.13 5.41 4.24
C PRO A 152 28.14 5.48 5.39
N SER A 153 27.70 6.67 5.80
CA SER A 153 26.68 6.88 6.85
C SER A 153 25.25 6.86 6.31
N ALA A 154 25.08 6.87 4.98
CA ALA A 154 23.74 6.82 4.37
C ALA A 154 23.06 5.48 4.62
N TYR A 155 21.75 5.50 4.86
CA TYR A 155 20.95 4.30 5.18
C TYR A 155 21.02 3.21 4.10
N PHE A 156 21.30 3.58 2.87
CA PHE A 156 21.42 2.68 1.71
C PHE A 156 22.87 2.26 1.42
N SER A 157 23.86 2.70 2.18
CA SER A 157 25.29 2.49 1.82
C SER A 157 25.65 1.01 1.74
N ASN A 158 25.22 0.19 2.69
CA ASN A 158 25.43 -1.26 2.66
C ASN A 158 24.67 -1.92 1.50
N ALA A 159 23.46 -1.44 1.23
CA ALA A 159 22.66 -1.95 0.11
C ALA A 159 23.32 -1.70 -1.25
N VAL A 160 23.94 -0.52 -1.42
CA VAL A 160 24.68 -0.19 -2.66
C VAL A 160 25.95 -1.04 -2.77
N ALA A 161 26.71 -1.19 -1.68
CA ALA A 161 27.92 -2.02 -1.68
C ALA A 161 27.58 -3.49 -1.99
N TRP A 162 26.54 -4.04 -1.36
CA TRP A 162 26.06 -5.38 -1.65
C TRP A 162 25.63 -5.55 -3.12
N ALA A 163 24.88 -4.59 -3.66
CA ALA A 163 24.39 -4.67 -5.03
C ALA A 163 25.55 -4.54 -6.07
N GLU A 164 26.59 -3.77 -5.73
CA GLU A 164 27.82 -3.67 -6.51
C GLU A 164 28.62 -4.98 -6.49
N GLU A 165 28.85 -5.56 -5.30
CA GLU A 165 29.60 -6.83 -5.13
C GLU A 165 28.94 -7.99 -5.90
N ASN A 166 27.63 -7.94 -6.11
CA ASN A 166 26.86 -8.99 -6.78
C ASN A 166 26.47 -8.63 -8.23
N ASP A 167 27.10 -7.64 -8.85
CA ASP A 167 26.86 -7.19 -10.23
C ASP A 167 25.40 -6.80 -10.54
N ILE A 168 24.60 -6.50 -9.51
CA ILE A 168 23.19 -6.08 -9.64
C ILE A 168 23.13 -4.66 -10.21
N VAL A 169 24.09 -3.81 -9.83
CA VAL A 169 24.16 -2.43 -10.31
C VAL A 169 25.54 -2.06 -10.82
N ASN A 170 25.55 -1.08 -11.72
CA ASN A 170 26.73 -0.35 -12.14
C ASN A 170 26.56 1.14 -11.79
N GLY A 171 27.67 1.87 -11.78
CA GLY A 171 27.65 3.33 -11.73
C GLY A 171 26.92 3.95 -12.92
N VAL A 172 26.58 5.22 -12.80
CA VAL A 172 26.10 6.03 -13.93
C VAL A 172 27.27 6.54 -14.79
N THR A 173 28.43 6.70 -14.16
CA THR A 173 29.74 6.95 -14.75
C THR A 173 30.80 6.26 -13.91
N ASP A 174 32.09 6.30 -14.36
CA ASP A 174 33.20 5.79 -13.56
C ASP A 174 33.23 6.48 -12.18
N GLY A 175 33.12 5.67 -11.13
CA GLY A 175 33.20 6.09 -9.74
C GLY A 175 31.92 6.72 -9.15
N LEU A 176 30.84 6.91 -9.92
CA LEU A 176 29.62 7.54 -9.41
C LEU A 176 28.40 6.62 -9.54
N PHE A 177 27.64 6.48 -8.44
CA PHE A 177 26.39 5.71 -8.38
C PHE A 177 25.15 6.57 -8.59
N ALA A 178 25.17 7.83 -8.18
CA ALA A 178 24.04 8.76 -8.15
C ALA A 178 22.87 8.29 -7.27
N PRO A 179 23.08 8.04 -5.95
CA PRO A 179 22.10 7.39 -5.08
C PRO A 179 20.78 8.14 -4.92
N TYR A 180 20.79 9.45 -5.06
CA TYR A 180 19.62 10.32 -4.90
C TYR A 180 18.89 10.63 -6.21
N GLU A 181 19.44 10.22 -7.35
CA GLU A 181 18.78 10.43 -8.64
C GLU A 181 17.55 9.52 -8.80
N PRO A 182 16.44 10.07 -9.32
CA PRO A 182 15.26 9.27 -9.62
C PRO A 182 15.54 8.25 -10.73
N MET A 183 14.90 7.10 -10.64
CA MET A 183 15.05 6.04 -11.64
C MET A 183 13.96 6.09 -12.70
N THR A 184 14.36 5.90 -13.96
CA THR A 184 13.42 5.65 -15.03
C THR A 184 12.92 4.21 -15.02
N ARG A 185 11.78 3.96 -15.66
CA ARG A 185 11.16 2.63 -15.74
C ARG A 185 12.10 1.61 -16.39
N GLU A 186 12.85 1.98 -17.44
CA GLU A 186 13.82 1.10 -18.09
C GLU A 186 15.02 0.77 -17.18
N GLN A 187 15.48 1.74 -16.37
CA GLN A 187 16.53 1.50 -15.39
C GLN A 187 16.08 0.52 -14.30
N VAL A 188 14.83 0.69 -13.80
CA VAL A 188 14.26 -0.25 -12.83
C VAL A 188 14.15 -1.66 -13.41
N ALA A 189 13.64 -1.80 -14.63
CA ALA A 189 13.57 -3.10 -15.30
C ALA A 189 14.94 -3.77 -15.41
N THR A 190 15.98 -3.00 -15.73
CA THR A 190 17.36 -3.52 -15.85
C THR A 190 17.93 -3.98 -14.51
N VAL A 191 17.68 -3.24 -13.44
CA VAL A 191 18.12 -3.64 -12.09
C VAL A 191 17.39 -4.90 -11.66
N LEU A 192 16.06 -4.97 -11.82
CA LEU A 192 15.29 -6.16 -11.44
C LEU A 192 15.67 -7.40 -12.26
N TYR A 193 15.99 -7.22 -13.55
CA TYR A 193 16.49 -8.30 -14.41
C TYR A 193 17.84 -8.86 -13.93
N LYS A 194 18.79 -7.97 -13.60
CA LYS A 194 20.09 -8.38 -13.04
C LYS A 194 19.93 -9.05 -11.68
N TYR A 195 19.04 -8.53 -10.84
CA TYR A 195 18.76 -9.12 -9.55
C TYR A 195 18.11 -10.50 -9.68
N ALA A 196 17.18 -10.70 -10.63
CA ALA A 196 16.61 -12.02 -10.92
C ALA A 196 17.70 -13.01 -11.37
N LYS A 197 18.65 -12.57 -12.22
CA LYS A 197 19.83 -13.39 -12.59
C LYS A 197 20.70 -13.76 -11.37
N TYR A 198 20.95 -12.80 -10.48
CA TYR A 198 21.67 -13.05 -9.22
C TYR A 198 20.95 -14.12 -8.37
N LYS A 199 19.64 -14.12 -8.34
CA LYS A 199 18.81 -15.12 -7.64
C LYS A 199 18.75 -16.47 -8.33
N ASN A 200 19.25 -16.60 -9.54
CA ASN A 200 19.06 -17.73 -10.44
C ASN A 200 17.58 -18.00 -10.78
N ASP A 201 16.78 -16.95 -10.78
CA ASP A 201 15.38 -17.02 -11.23
C ASP A 201 15.32 -17.21 -12.75
N ASP A 202 14.17 -17.73 -13.25
CA ASP A 202 13.95 -17.84 -14.68
C ASP A 202 13.75 -16.46 -15.32
N VAL A 203 14.68 -16.08 -16.18
CA VAL A 203 14.67 -14.83 -16.94
C VAL A 203 14.42 -15.04 -18.43
N THR A 204 13.87 -16.19 -18.83
CA THR A 204 13.66 -16.56 -20.25
C THR A 204 12.37 -15.95 -20.84
N ALA A 205 11.48 -15.40 -20.02
CA ALA A 205 10.24 -14.77 -20.49
C ALA A 205 10.53 -13.65 -21.50
N GLN A 206 9.78 -13.64 -22.60
CA GLN A 206 9.91 -12.65 -23.67
C GLN A 206 8.55 -12.03 -23.99
N GLY A 207 8.37 -10.78 -23.56
CA GLY A 207 7.19 -9.98 -23.90
C GLY A 207 7.34 -9.31 -25.27
N ASP A 208 6.20 -9.17 -25.95
CA ASP A 208 6.14 -8.43 -27.20
C ASP A 208 6.10 -6.94 -26.92
N LEU A 209 7.20 -6.24 -27.20
CA LEU A 209 7.30 -4.80 -27.06
C LEU A 209 6.70 -4.05 -28.25
N SER A 210 6.43 -4.68 -29.38
CA SER A 210 5.89 -4.02 -30.58
C SER A 210 4.46 -3.48 -30.40
N SER A 211 3.76 -3.98 -29.37
CA SER A 211 2.44 -3.52 -28.98
C SER A 211 2.42 -2.12 -28.34
N PHE A 212 3.58 -1.60 -27.95
CA PHE A 212 3.67 -0.29 -27.29
C PHE A 212 4.05 0.81 -28.27
N ALA A 213 3.27 1.90 -28.29
CA ALA A 213 3.44 3.01 -29.20
C ALA A 213 4.80 3.75 -29.06
N ASP A 214 5.44 3.60 -27.93
CA ASP A 214 6.69 4.28 -27.56
C ASP A 214 7.94 3.38 -27.53
N ILE A 215 7.87 2.23 -28.22
CA ILE A 215 8.99 1.27 -28.33
C ILE A 215 10.30 1.93 -28.80
N ASN A 216 10.22 2.91 -29.71
CA ASN A 216 11.38 3.60 -30.26
C ASN A 216 12.15 4.46 -29.23
N TYR A 217 11.57 4.71 -28.05
CA TYR A 217 12.24 5.42 -26.96
C TYR A 217 13.00 4.51 -26.01
N ILE A 218 12.92 3.18 -26.20
CA ILE A 218 13.67 2.22 -25.38
C ILE A 218 15.15 2.32 -25.71
N SER A 219 15.99 2.45 -24.68
CA SER A 219 17.42 2.35 -24.85
C SER A 219 17.83 0.93 -25.25
N SER A 220 18.80 0.79 -26.15
CA SER A 220 19.28 -0.52 -26.61
C SER A 220 19.76 -1.44 -25.48
N TRP A 221 20.37 -0.86 -24.44
CA TRP A 221 20.83 -1.59 -23.25
C TRP A 221 19.69 -2.11 -22.35
N ALA A 222 18.47 -1.55 -22.47
CA ALA A 222 17.32 -1.89 -21.66
C ALA A 222 16.33 -2.87 -22.36
N GLU A 223 16.53 -3.12 -23.66
CA GLU A 223 15.57 -3.88 -24.47
C GLU A 223 15.34 -5.30 -23.93
N GLU A 224 16.43 -6.03 -23.61
CA GLU A 224 16.35 -7.40 -23.09
C GLU A 224 15.60 -7.44 -21.73
N SER A 225 15.96 -6.54 -20.82
CA SER A 225 15.33 -6.46 -19.50
C SER A 225 13.87 -6.04 -19.57
N LEU A 226 13.48 -5.17 -20.50
CA LEU A 226 12.07 -4.80 -20.71
C LEU A 226 11.26 -5.93 -21.37
N LYS A 227 11.83 -6.68 -22.32
CA LYS A 227 11.19 -7.89 -22.85
C LYS A 227 10.89 -8.88 -21.75
N TRP A 228 11.86 -9.14 -20.89
CA TRP A 228 11.65 -10.00 -19.73
C TRP A 228 10.60 -9.44 -18.77
N ALA A 229 10.68 -8.17 -18.40
CA ALA A 229 9.77 -7.56 -17.44
C ALA A 229 8.31 -7.53 -17.94
N VAL A 230 8.10 -7.34 -19.26
CA VAL A 230 6.77 -7.41 -19.88
C VAL A 230 6.31 -8.86 -19.98
N GLY A 231 7.14 -9.80 -20.42
CA GLY A 231 6.82 -11.22 -20.51
C GLY A 231 6.47 -11.82 -19.14
N SER A 232 7.15 -11.40 -18.09
CA SER A 232 6.89 -11.78 -16.69
C SER A 232 5.75 -11.00 -16.04
N LYS A 233 5.08 -10.09 -16.76
CA LYS A 233 4.00 -9.22 -16.25
C LYS A 233 4.40 -8.31 -15.08
N ILE A 234 5.68 -8.03 -14.93
CA ILE A 234 6.22 -7.07 -13.96
C ILE A 234 5.91 -5.65 -14.41
N PHE A 235 6.02 -5.40 -15.72
CA PHE A 235 5.59 -4.17 -16.36
C PHE A 235 4.48 -4.45 -17.39
N VAL A 236 3.35 -3.76 -17.24
CA VAL A 236 2.19 -3.98 -18.12
C VAL A 236 1.90 -2.79 -19.05
N GLY A 237 2.59 -1.67 -18.85
CA GLY A 237 2.31 -0.43 -19.58
C GLY A 237 1.00 0.26 -19.13
N ASN A 238 0.73 1.41 -19.71
CA ASN A 238 -0.51 2.16 -19.53
C ASN A 238 -0.89 2.86 -20.85
N ASP A 239 -2.16 2.82 -21.23
CA ASP A 239 -2.68 3.45 -22.47
C ASP A 239 -1.83 3.12 -23.72
N GLY A 240 -1.40 1.86 -23.86
CA GLY A 240 -0.58 1.39 -24.98
C GLY A 240 0.85 1.93 -24.99
N LYS A 241 1.35 2.44 -23.87
CA LYS A 241 2.73 2.93 -23.70
C LYS A 241 3.43 2.24 -22.54
N LEU A 242 4.72 2.00 -22.71
CA LEU A 242 5.59 1.46 -21.68
C LEU A 242 6.23 2.56 -20.82
N SER A 243 6.39 3.74 -21.42
CA SER A 243 6.99 4.95 -20.83
C SER A 243 8.41 4.73 -20.28
N PRO A 244 9.35 4.19 -21.09
CA PRO A 244 10.66 3.71 -20.61
C PRO A 244 11.49 4.82 -19.96
N LYS A 245 11.35 6.07 -20.43
CA LYS A 245 12.10 7.24 -19.92
C LYS A 245 11.41 7.97 -18.78
N ALA A 246 10.17 7.62 -18.46
CA ALA A 246 9.47 8.23 -17.32
C ALA A 246 10.08 7.76 -15.99
N TYR A 247 10.20 8.69 -15.05
CA TYR A 247 10.55 8.35 -13.69
C TYR A 247 9.40 7.60 -13.02
N ILE A 248 9.75 6.58 -12.24
CA ILE A 248 8.78 5.75 -11.53
C ILE A 248 8.52 6.33 -10.13
N THR A 249 7.26 6.44 -9.76
CA THR A 249 6.87 6.88 -8.42
C THR A 249 7.00 5.74 -7.40
N ARG A 250 7.02 6.09 -6.11
CA ARG A 250 7.05 5.10 -5.02
C ARG A 250 5.80 4.22 -5.01
N ALA A 251 4.63 4.76 -5.37
CA ALA A 251 3.41 3.99 -5.52
C ALA A 251 3.49 2.97 -6.67
N GLU A 252 3.95 3.40 -7.84
CA GLU A 252 4.18 2.51 -8.98
C GLU A 252 5.23 1.45 -8.66
N MET A 253 6.32 1.83 -7.98
CA MET A 253 7.35 0.89 -7.58
C MET A 253 6.83 -0.16 -6.59
N ALA A 254 5.96 0.21 -5.65
CA ALA A 254 5.29 -0.75 -4.76
C ALA A 254 4.52 -1.81 -5.57
N THR A 255 3.80 -1.39 -6.62
CA THR A 255 3.08 -2.31 -7.51
C THR A 255 4.04 -3.21 -8.30
N VAL A 256 5.13 -2.64 -8.81
CA VAL A 256 6.18 -3.40 -9.54
C VAL A 256 6.82 -4.45 -8.62
N ILE A 257 7.14 -4.09 -7.39
CA ILE A 257 7.71 -5.03 -6.39
C ILE A 257 6.69 -6.14 -6.04
N CYS A 258 5.40 -5.81 -5.87
CA CYS A 258 4.38 -6.83 -5.66
C CYS A 258 4.28 -7.81 -6.83
N SER A 259 4.32 -7.30 -8.07
CA SER A 259 4.29 -8.15 -9.28
C SER A 259 5.57 -8.98 -9.39
N PHE A 260 6.73 -8.42 -9.08
CA PHE A 260 8.01 -9.10 -9.16
C PHE A 260 8.13 -10.26 -8.15
N TYR A 261 7.69 -10.08 -6.92
CA TYR A 261 7.73 -11.12 -5.89
C TYR A 261 6.45 -11.96 -5.78
N ASN A 262 5.45 -11.67 -6.59
CA ASN A 262 4.14 -12.33 -6.57
C ASN A 262 3.50 -12.34 -5.17
N ILE A 263 3.47 -11.19 -4.52
CA ILE A 263 2.91 -10.94 -3.18
C ILE A 263 1.68 -10.05 -3.22
#